data_de20f552fa6ad3498dbc8077d37240a5
#
_entry.id   de20f552fa6ad3498dbc8077d37240a5
#
_cell.length_a   1.000
_cell.length_b   1.000
_cell.length_c   1.000
_cell.angle_alpha   90.00
_cell.angle_beta   90.00
_cell.angle_gamma   90.00
#
_symmetry.space_group_name_H-M   'P 1'
#
loop_
_entity.id
_entity.type
_entity.pdbx_description
1 polymer ?
#
loop_
_entity_poly.entity_id
_entity_poly.type
_entity_poly.pdbx_seq_one_letter_code
_entity_poly.pdbx_strand_id
1 'polypeptide(L)'
;MTHASLEATTHRSDGTARIELRGDIDGSAGGALGAAYGETAGADSVLLDFGAVDYINSTGIALIVGILARARADARPVAARGLSEHYREIFEITRLSDFMTILADEQSPPRDEEGEPE
;
A
#
# COMPACT_ATOMS: atom_id res chain seq x y z
N MET A 1 9.84 17.52 17.82
CA MET A 1 8.94 17.32 16.68
C MET A 1 8.57 15.87 16.53
N THR A 2 7.34 15.62 16.46
CA THR A 2 6.89 14.24 16.26
C THR A 2 6.36 14.06 14.86
N HIS A 3 6.51 12.88 14.35
CA HIS A 3 5.87 12.53 13.10
C HIS A 3 4.46 11.99 13.39
N ALA A 4 3.63 12.00 12.38
CA ALA A 4 2.26 11.55 12.51
C ALA A 4 2.18 10.04 12.59
N SER A 5 1.43 9.52 13.54
CA SER A 5 1.14 8.10 13.60
C SER A 5 0.35 7.69 12.39
N LEU A 6 0.48 6.43 12.00
CA LEU A 6 -0.26 5.93 10.85
C LEU A 6 -1.74 5.87 11.16
N GLU A 7 -2.53 6.37 10.22
CA GLU A 7 -3.97 6.17 10.18
C GLU A 7 -4.26 5.29 8.97
N ALA A 8 -5.04 4.24 9.18
CA ALA A 8 -5.39 3.33 8.11
C ALA A 8 -6.90 3.15 8.11
N THR A 9 -7.53 3.46 6.98
CA THR A 9 -8.98 3.39 6.84
C THR A 9 -9.32 2.44 5.70
N THR A 10 -10.23 1.52 5.94
CA THR A 10 -10.61 0.53 4.94
C THR A 10 -11.91 0.93 4.27
N HIS A 11 -11.89 0.98 2.95
CA HIS A 11 -13.05 1.27 2.10
C HIS A 11 -13.30 0.08 1.21
N ARG A 12 -14.55 -0.32 1.05
CA ARG A 12 -14.90 -1.50 0.28
C ARG A 12 -15.76 -1.11 -0.90
N SER A 13 -15.46 -1.71 -2.07
CA SER A 13 -16.20 -1.42 -3.28
C SER A 13 -15.99 -2.57 -4.27
N ASP A 14 -17.08 -3.21 -4.71
CA ASP A 14 -17.04 -4.18 -5.80
C ASP A 14 -16.01 -5.30 -5.61
N GLY A 15 -15.96 -5.86 -4.41
CA GLY A 15 -15.07 -6.98 -4.13
C GLY A 15 -13.65 -6.57 -3.77
N THR A 16 -13.32 -5.30 -3.86
CA THR A 16 -11.99 -4.78 -3.50
C THR A 16 -12.07 -4.02 -2.18
N ALA A 17 -11.12 -4.28 -1.30
CA ALA A 17 -10.97 -3.49 -0.09
C ALA A 17 -9.76 -2.60 -0.27
N ARG A 18 -9.97 -1.28 -0.18
CA ARG A 18 -8.89 -0.31 -0.30
C ARG A 18 -8.52 0.16 1.10
N ILE A 19 -7.27 0.01 1.46
CA ILE A 19 -6.75 0.51 2.72
C ILE A 19 -6.03 1.81 2.43
N GLU A 20 -6.64 2.90 2.86
CA GLU A 20 -6.05 4.22 2.70
C GLU A 20 -5.11 4.48 3.87
N LEU A 21 -3.84 4.72 3.56
CA LEU A 21 -2.79 4.90 4.56
C LEU A 21 -2.40 6.37 4.60
N ARG A 22 -2.29 6.92 5.81
CA ARG A 22 -1.95 8.32 6.00
C ARG A 22 -0.98 8.45 7.14
N GLY A 23 0.12 9.17 6.91
CA GLY A 23 1.12 9.43 7.94
C GLY A 23 2.35 8.58 7.74
N ASP A 24 2.96 8.14 8.82
CA ASP A 24 4.23 7.43 8.79
C ASP A 24 4.04 5.95 9.07
N ILE A 25 4.72 5.12 8.30
CA ILE A 25 4.71 3.67 8.52
C ILE A 25 6.04 3.31 9.18
N ASP A 26 6.01 3.22 10.49
CA ASP A 26 7.18 2.88 11.30
C ASP A 26 6.80 1.77 12.27
N GLY A 27 7.62 1.54 13.27
CA GLY A 27 7.38 0.45 14.21
C GLY A 27 6.08 0.57 14.99
N SER A 28 5.50 1.77 15.09
CA SER A 28 4.24 1.96 15.81
C SER A 28 3.02 1.65 14.95
N ALA A 29 3.21 1.35 13.67
CA ALA A 29 2.10 1.21 12.72
C ALA A 29 1.44 -0.18 12.74
N GLY A 30 2.04 -1.15 13.46
CA GLY A 30 1.56 -2.53 13.37
C GLY A 30 0.11 -2.72 13.72
N GLY A 31 -0.34 -2.05 14.79
CA GLY A 31 -1.73 -2.17 15.22
C GLY A 31 -2.71 -1.64 14.19
N ALA A 32 -2.41 -0.46 13.64
CA ALA A 32 -3.29 0.16 12.65
C ALA A 32 -3.33 -0.66 11.35
N LEU A 33 -2.17 -1.13 10.90
CA LEU A 33 -2.12 -1.95 9.68
C LEU A 33 -2.86 -3.27 9.88
N GLY A 34 -2.63 -3.94 11.01
CA GLY A 34 -3.27 -5.22 11.28
C GLY A 34 -4.78 -5.10 11.37
N ALA A 35 -5.24 -4.04 12.07
CA ALA A 35 -6.68 -3.83 12.22
C ALA A 35 -7.32 -3.52 10.87
N ALA A 36 -6.67 -2.68 10.05
CA ALA A 36 -7.22 -2.35 8.74
C ALA A 36 -7.27 -3.58 7.84
N TYR A 37 -6.23 -4.40 7.88
CA TYR A 37 -6.24 -5.62 7.08
C TYR A 37 -7.37 -6.55 7.54
N GLY A 38 -7.60 -6.62 8.86
CA GLY A 38 -8.70 -7.43 9.37
C GLY A 38 -10.04 -7.01 8.82
N GLU A 39 -10.20 -5.72 8.52
CA GLU A 39 -11.47 -5.21 7.98
C GLU A 39 -11.63 -5.53 6.49
N THR A 40 -10.62 -6.11 5.85
CA THR A 40 -10.76 -6.54 4.46
C THR A 40 -11.36 -7.93 4.32
N ALA A 41 -11.73 -8.57 5.41
CA ALA A 41 -12.26 -9.93 5.38
C ALA A 41 -13.44 -10.03 4.41
N GLY A 42 -13.41 -11.05 3.56
CA GLY A 42 -14.45 -11.26 2.57
C GLY A 42 -14.23 -10.56 1.24
N ALA A 43 -13.27 -9.65 1.17
CA ALA A 43 -12.96 -9.01 -0.11
C ALA A 43 -12.13 -9.95 -0.98
N ASP A 44 -12.28 -9.83 -2.28
CA ASP A 44 -11.53 -10.66 -3.23
C ASP A 44 -10.11 -10.18 -3.41
N SER A 45 -9.87 -8.88 -3.26
CA SER A 45 -8.56 -8.30 -3.45
C SER A 45 -8.38 -7.10 -2.53
N VAL A 46 -7.13 -6.69 -2.35
CA VAL A 46 -6.78 -5.61 -1.45
C VAL A 46 -5.94 -4.59 -2.22
N LEU A 47 -6.26 -3.32 -2.03
CA LEU A 47 -5.49 -2.22 -2.61
C LEU A 47 -4.93 -1.38 -1.47
N LEU A 48 -3.61 -1.24 -1.43
CA LEU A 48 -2.95 -0.37 -0.45
C LEU A 48 -2.73 0.99 -1.11
N ASP A 49 -3.28 2.03 -0.52
CA ASP A 49 -3.17 3.38 -1.05
C ASP A 49 -2.16 4.15 -0.22
N PHE A 50 -1.00 4.41 -0.81
CA PHE A 50 0.11 5.10 -0.15
C PHE A 50 0.14 6.60 -0.45
N GLY A 51 -0.90 7.12 -1.12
CA GLY A 51 -0.87 8.50 -1.59
C GLY A 51 -0.70 9.56 -0.51
N ALA A 52 -1.08 9.25 0.73
CA ALA A 52 -0.94 10.18 1.85
C ALA A 52 0.10 9.72 2.87
N VAL A 53 0.97 8.77 2.49
CA VAL A 53 2.05 8.32 3.36
C VAL A 53 3.24 9.25 3.18
N ASP A 54 3.77 9.73 4.31
CA ASP A 54 4.89 10.66 4.30
C ASP A 54 6.23 9.96 4.40
N TYR A 55 6.29 8.85 5.12
CA TYR A 55 7.58 8.22 5.42
C TYR A 55 7.38 6.75 5.76
N ILE A 56 8.30 5.91 5.30
CA ILE A 56 8.32 4.49 5.62
C ILE A 56 9.74 4.14 6.02
N ASN A 57 9.94 3.65 7.24
CA ASN A 57 11.27 3.21 7.64
C ASN A 57 11.38 1.69 7.49
N SER A 58 12.53 1.13 7.83
CA SER A 58 12.77 -0.29 7.61
C SER A 58 11.84 -1.17 8.43
N THR A 59 11.49 -0.75 9.65
CA THR A 59 10.52 -1.48 10.45
C THR A 59 9.13 -1.43 9.80
N GLY A 60 8.79 -0.27 9.22
CA GLY A 60 7.54 -0.13 8.49
C GLY A 60 7.49 -1.05 7.30
N ILE A 61 8.61 -1.18 6.57
CA ILE A 61 8.68 -2.11 5.44
C ILE A 61 8.43 -3.54 5.92
N ALA A 62 9.01 -3.92 7.07
CA ALA A 62 8.79 -5.24 7.62
C ALA A 62 7.32 -5.49 7.95
N LEU A 63 6.62 -4.44 8.43
CA LEU A 63 5.20 -4.56 8.72
C LEU A 63 4.39 -4.75 7.43
N ILE A 64 4.78 -4.06 6.36
CA ILE A 64 4.14 -4.24 5.06
C ILE A 64 4.35 -5.67 4.57
N VAL A 65 5.56 -6.21 4.74
CA VAL A 65 5.84 -7.59 4.39
C VAL A 65 4.89 -8.52 5.13
N GLY A 66 4.63 -8.24 6.41
CA GLY A 66 3.70 -9.03 7.20
C GLY A 66 2.29 -9.02 6.63
N ILE A 67 1.84 -7.86 6.16
CA ILE A 67 0.52 -7.75 5.53
C ILE A 67 0.48 -8.56 4.24
N LEU A 68 1.55 -8.47 3.43
CA LEU A 68 1.61 -9.23 2.18
C LEU A 68 1.60 -10.73 2.44
N ALA A 69 2.26 -11.17 3.51
CA ALA A 69 2.27 -12.59 3.87
C ALA A 69 0.87 -13.05 4.27
N ARG A 70 0.13 -12.22 5.02
CA ARG A 70 -1.24 -12.56 5.39
C ARG A 70 -2.14 -12.65 4.16
N ALA A 71 -1.98 -11.69 3.24
CA ALA A 71 -2.80 -11.68 2.03
C ALA A 71 -2.52 -12.92 1.18
N ARG A 72 -1.25 -13.31 1.11
CA ARG A 72 -0.88 -14.51 0.37
C ARG A 72 -1.50 -15.76 0.99
N ALA A 73 -1.48 -15.84 2.31
CA ALA A 73 -2.10 -16.96 3.01
C ALA A 73 -3.60 -16.99 2.80
N ASP A 74 -4.22 -15.82 2.64
CA ASP A 74 -5.65 -15.71 2.39
C ASP A 74 -5.99 -15.81 0.90
N ALA A 75 -4.98 -15.99 0.06
CA ALA A 75 -5.13 -16.10 -1.40
C ALA A 75 -5.76 -14.84 -2.01
N ARG A 76 -5.37 -13.67 -1.50
CA ARG A 76 -5.88 -12.40 -2.00
C ARG A 76 -4.77 -11.64 -2.72
N PRO A 77 -4.97 -11.25 -3.97
CA PRO A 77 -4.01 -10.38 -4.64
C PRO A 77 -3.99 -9.00 -3.99
N VAL A 78 -2.80 -8.40 -3.95
CA VAL A 78 -2.60 -7.08 -3.40
C VAL A 78 -2.03 -6.17 -4.47
N ALA A 79 -2.58 -4.97 -4.57
CA ALA A 79 -2.04 -3.93 -5.41
C ALA A 79 -1.70 -2.73 -4.54
N ALA A 80 -0.76 -1.92 -5.00
CA ALA A 80 -0.36 -0.69 -4.31
C ALA A 80 -0.45 0.46 -5.28
N ARG A 81 -0.91 1.60 -4.80
CA ARG A 81 -0.95 2.82 -5.60
C ARG A 81 -0.43 3.98 -4.77
N GLY A 82 -0.05 5.05 -5.44
CA GLY A 82 0.34 6.27 -4.76
C GLY A 82 1.74 6.26 -4.18
N LEU A 83 2.54 5.23 -4.48
CA LEU A 83 3.93 5.21 -4.03
C LEU A 83 4.72 6.29 -4.73
N SER A 84 5.53 7.03 -3.97
CA SER A 84 6.49 7.93 -4.58
C SER A 84 7.50 7.13 -5.37
N GLU A 85 8.20 7.81 -6.29
CA GLU A 85 9.24 7.16 -7.07
C GLU A 85 10.29 6.53 -6.17
N HIS A 86 10.64 7.24 -5.09
CA HIS A 86 11.62 6.75 -4.12
C HIS A 86 11.18 5.43 -3.49
N TYR A 87 9.94 5.35 -3.00
CA TYR A 87 9.49 4.12 -2.37
C TYR A 87 9.17 3.03 -3.37
N ARG A 88 8.76 3.40 -4.57
CA ARG A 88 8.59 2.41 -5.63
C ARG A 88 9.92 1.70 -5.89
N GLU A 89 11.00 2.46 -5.96
CA GLU A 89 12.32 1.91 -6.19
C GLU A 89 12.74 0.99 -5.04
N ILE A 90 12.49 1.41 -3.80
CA ILE A 90 12.80 0.60 -2.64
C ILE A 90 12.02 -0.72 -2.66
N PHE A 91 10.75 -0.66 -3.04
CA PHE A 91 9.92 -1.86 -3.11
C PHE A 91 10.41 -2.82 -4.19
N GLU A 92 10.96 -2.29 -5.27
CA GLU A 92 11.53 -3.13 -6.32
C GLU A 92 12.85 -3.77 -5.87
N ILE A 93 13.72 -2.98 -5.24
CA ILE A 93 15.00 -3.48 -4.77
C ILE A 93 14.82 -4.55 -3.70
N THR A 94 13.85 -4.37 -2.83
CA THR A 94 13.60 -5.33 -1.75
C THR A 94 12.73 -6.50 -2.19
N ARG A 95 12.33 -6.54 -3.45
CA ARG A 95 11.53 -7.60 -4.04
C ARG A 95 10.10 -7.64 -3.51
N LEU A 96 9.64 -6.58 -2.86
CA LEU A 96 8.24 -6.50 -2.45
C LEU A 96 7.31 -6.47 -3.65
N SER A 97 7.80 -5.94 -4.78
CA SER A 97 7.00 -5.91 -6.00
C SER A 97 6.73 -7.31 -6.56
N ASP A 98 7.40 -8.34 -6.05
CA ASP A 98 7.09 -9.72 -6.43
C ASP A 98 5.81 -10.22 -5.77
N PHE A 99 5.36 -9.56 -4.70
CA PHE A 99 4.21 -10.00 -3.92
C PHE A 99 3.01 -9.09 -4.03
N MET A 100 3.12 -8.03 -4.82
CA MET A 100 2.01 -7.12 -5.07
C MET A 100 2.22 -6.44 -6.41
N THR A 101 1.12 -5.97 -7.00
CA THR A 101 1.18 -5.20 -8.23
C THR A 101 1.28 -3.73 -7.89
N ILE A 102 2.34 -3.07 -8.35
CA ILE A 102 2.51 -1.64 -8.13
C ILE A 102 1.89 -0.93 -9.31
N LEU A 103 0.84 -0.15 -9.05
CA LEU A 103 0.10 0.55 -10.09
C LEU A 103 0.77 1.87 -10.41
N ALA A 104 0.79 2.21 -11.70
CA ALA A 104 1.23 3.53 -12.12
C ALA A 104 0.17 4.54 -11.73
N ASP A 105 0.58 5.67 -11.34
CA ASP A 105 -0.37 6.70 -10.99
C ASP A 105 -1.02 7.26 -12.21
N GLU A 106 -1.90 7.56 -11.97
CA GLU A 106 -2.45 8.16 -12.67
C GLU A 106 -2.34 9.08 -13.18
N GLN A 107 -1.85 8.57 -12.73
CA GLN A 107 -1.70 9.04 -12.97
C GLN A 107 -2.15 9.18 -13.69
N SER A 108 -2.00 9.06 -13.74
CA SER A 108 -2.15 9.15 -14.32
C SER A 108 -2.64 9.09 -15.13
N PRO A 109 -2.64 9.34 -15.21
CA PRO A 109 -2.88 9.32 -16.07
C PRO A 109 -2.98 9.24 -16.91
N PRO A 110 -2.74 9.16 -17.09
CA PRO A 110 -2.60 9.18 -17.94
C PRO A 110 -2.50 9.34 -18.58
N ARG A 111 -2.18 9.27 -18.65
CA ARG A 111 -1.89 9.37 -19.10
C ARG A 111 -1.86 9.53 -19.93
N ASP A 112 -1.59 9.68 -19.87
CA ASP A 112 -1.38 9.78 -20.53
C ASP A 112 -1.07 9.90 -21.11
N GLU A 113 -0.81 10.02 -21.00
CA GLU A 113 -0.48 10.08 -21.38
C GLU A 113 -0.26 10.19 -21.90
N GLU A 114 0.00 10.32 -21.87
CA GLU A 114 0.23 10.39 -22.27
C GLU A 114 0.61 10.47 -22.88
N GLY A 115 0.93 10.73 -23.09
CA GLY A 115 1.34 10.72 -23.55
C GLY A 115 1.94 10.86 -24.02
N GLU A 116 2.32 10.90 -23.84
CA GLU A 116 2.81 10.97 -24.17
C GLU A 116 3.10 11.11 -24.72
N PRO A 117 3.42 11.37 -24.99
CA PRO A 117 3.73 11.50 -25.34
C PRO A 117 3.83 11.53 -25.69
N GLU A 118 4.28 11.54 -25.49
CA GLU A 118 4.29 11.39 -25.62
C GLU A 118 4.24 11.34 -25.87
#